data_76054b926df3836254a5dcd8fb8e2659
#
_entry.id   76054b926df3836254a5dcd8fb8e2659
#
_cell.length_a   1.000
_cell.length_b   1.000
_cell.length_c   1.000
_cell.angle_alpha   90.00
_cell.angle_beta   90.00
_cell.angle_gamma   90.00
#
_symmetry.space_group_name_H-M   'P 1'
#
loop_
_entity.id
_entity.type
_entity.pdbx_description
1 polymer ?
#
loop_
_entity_poly.entity_id
_entity_poly.type
_entity_poly.pdbx_seq_one_letter_code
_entity_poly.pdbx_strand_id
1 'polypeptide(L)'
;MAGNIRKEIAILLLLLLNTCMPVAAQKSKDAEELGKALEYFASAKYHEALLIFQHLDRTYRLNDRFKAYIGLCYYHEWDYDNAARYLEEAIPGLDTFAPHERSVYYYTAAESFFNMRRYGKAVPYYEMTLSLCYEREKGDVCYRLGLCFMFMQEWKKAYDQYMNAERLYQQYKKEKEVQGRLAQIVRMAAACRTEYEAVSPQDSLQKKTYNTTEGDNATTQLKSISTIIKSLTSTMLSKPVIPVLVKDIISKKEKTNLQK
;
A
#
# COMPACT_ATOMS: atom_id res chain seq x y z
N MET A 1 9.41 56.02 -45.53
CA MET A 1 9.79 54.65 -45.17
C MET A 1 9.78 54.39 -43.65
N ALA A 2 10.18 55.30 -42.78
CA ALA A 2 10.19 55.04 -41.34
C ALA A 2 8.83 54.83 -40.64
N GLY A 3 7.74 55.33 -41.22
CA GLY A 3 6.40 55.18 -40.63
C GLY A 3 5.77 53.78 -40.79
N ASN A 4 6.12 53.03 -41.81
CA ASN A 4 5.63 51.67 -42.03
C ASN A 4 6.32 50.63 -41.16
N ILE A 5 7.63 50.80 -40.96
CA ILE A 5 8.42 49.90 -40.07
C ILE A 5 7.94 49.99 -38.64
N ARG A 6 7.58 51.19 -38.15
CA ARG A 6 7.01 51.34 -36.77
C ARG A 6 5.66 50.67 -36.62
N LYS A 7 4.81 50.69 -37.64
CA LYS A 7 3.51 49.99 -37.63
C LYS A 7 3.68 48.49 -37.65
N GLU A 8 4.58 47.95 -38.47
CA GLU A 8 4.87 46.52 -38.51
C GLU A 8 5.45 45.98 -37.19
N ILE A 9 6.37 46.74 -36.59
CA ILE A 9 6.90 46.40 -35.27
C ILE A 9 5.83 46.43 -34.19
N ALA A 10 4.91 47.41 -34.21
CA ALA A 10 3.81 47.47 -33.30
C ALA A 10 2.83 46.31 -33.45
N ILE A 11 2.53 45.87 -34.69
CA ILE A 11 1.69 44.70 -34.96
C ILE A 11 2.36 43.41 -34.50
N LEU A 12 3.69 43.28 -34.75
CA LEU A 12 4.44 42.11 -34.29
C LEU A 12 4.48 42.00 -32.76
N LEU A 13 4.68 43.15 -32.06
CA LEU A 13 4.59 43.23 -30.60
C LEU A 13 3.21 42.90 -30.06
N LEU A 14 2.13 43.33 -30.76
CA LEU A 14 0.76 43.04 -30.38
C LEU A 14 0.43 41.55 -30.57
N LEU A 15 0.94 40.90 -31.63
CA LEU A 15 0.81 39.46 -31.88
C LEU A 15 1.58 38.64 -30.83
N LEU A 16 2.79 39.06 -30.42
CA LEU A 16 3.58 38.42 -29.37
C LEU A 16 2.89 38.52 -27.99
N LEU A 17 2.27 39.67 -27.68
CA LEU A 17 1.52 39.85 -26.44
C LEU A 17 0.26 38.95 -26.39
N ASN A 18 -0.43 38.74 -27.51
CA ASN A 18 -1.62 37.87 -27.58
C ASN A 18 -1.27 36.38 -27.45
N THR A 19 -0.04 35.95 -27.79
CA THR A 19 0.38 34.55 -27.64
C THR A 19 0.85 34.22 -26.22
N CYS A 20 1.36 35.21 -25.45
CA CYS A 20 1.81 34.98 -24.08
C CYS A 20 0.67 34.91 -23.04
N MET A 21 -0.44 35.64 -23.26
CA MET A 21 -1.55 35.70 -22.32
C MET A 21 -2.28 34.37 -22.09
N PRO A 22 -2.59 33.54 -23.11
CA PRO A 22 -3.31 32.29 -22.90
C PRO A 22 -2.47 31.25 -22.12
N VAL A 23 -1.15 31.23 -22.27
CA VAL A 23 -0.26 30.32 -21.55
C VAL A 23 -0.21 30.64 -20.06
N ALA A 24 -0.14 31.91 -19.67
CA ALA A 24 -0.16 32.30 -18.26
C ALA A 24 -1.50 32.00 -17.57
N ALA A 25 -2.62 32.23 -18.26
CA ALA A 25 -3.95 31.93 -17.78
C ALA A 25 -4.18 30.42 -17.60
N GLN A 26 -3.70 29.59 -18.55
CA GLN A 26 -3.76 28.13 -18.47
C GLN A 26 -2.96 27.62 -17.28
N LYS A 27 -1.71 28.08 -17.09
CA LYS A 27 -0.87 27.66 -15.96
C LYS A 27 -1.48 28.00 -14.60
N SER A 28 -2.19 29.13 -14.47
CA SER A 28 -2.93 29.50 -13.26
C SER A 28 -4.08 28.55 -12.99
N LYS A 29 -4.84 28.18 -14.02
CA LYS A 29 -5.96 27.24 -13.94
C LYS A 29 -5.50 25.84 -13.54
N ASP A 30 -4.40 25.35 -14.12
CA ASP A 30 -3.86 24.04 -13.84
C ASP A 30 -3.29 23.94 -12.40
N ALA A 31 -2.75 25.04 -11.87
CA ALA A 31 -2.32 25.12 -10.47
C ALA A 31 -3.54 25.07 -9.52
N GLU A 32 -4.66 25.68 -9.88
CA GLU A 32 -5.92 25.59 -9.14
C GLU A 32 -6.49 24.17 -9.18
N GLU A 33 -6.47 23.51 -10.35
CA GLU A 33 -6.89 22.12 -10.51
C GLU A 33 -6.04 21.17 -9.67
N LEU A 34 -4.72 21.38 -9.59
CA LEU A 34 -3.84 20.61 -8.72
C LEU A 34 -4.21 20.79 -7.23
N GLY A 35 -4.48 22.03 -6.82
CA GLY A 35 -4.96 22.30 -5.45
C GLY A 35 -6.26 21.56 -5.13
N LYS A 36 -7.22 21.58 -6.07
CA LYS A 36 -8.48 20.85 -5.94
C LYS A 36 -8.31 19.33 -5.90
N ALA A 37 -7.39 18.78 -6.70
CA ALA A 37 -7.07 17.36 -6.65
C ALA A 37 -6.51 16.94 -5.27
N LEU A 38 -5.64 17.77 -4.69
CA LEU A 38 -5.09 17.55 -3.34
C LEU A 38 -6.19 17.64 -2.26
N GLU A 39 -7.12 18.57 -2.38
CA GLU A 39 -8.26 18.69 -1.46
C GLU A 39 -9.17 17.46 -1.54
N TYR A 40 -9.49 16.99 -2.73
CA TYR A 40 -10.25 15.75 -2.92
C TYR A 40 -9.52 14.54 -2.35
N PHE A 41 -8.22 14.43 -2.62
CA PHE A 41 -7.39 13.36 -2.08
C PHE A 41 -7.37 13.39 -0.53
N ALA A 42 -7.19 14.58 0.08
CA ALA A 42 -7.24 14.77 1.53
C ALA A 42 -8.60 14.39 2.13
N SER A 43 -9.67 14.64 1.39
CA SER A 43 -11.04 14.31 1.78
C SER A 43 -11.46 12.88 1.47
N ALA A 44 -10.51 12.02 1.06
CA ALA A 44 -10.74 10.64 0.64
C ALA A 44 -11.71 10.49 -0.57
N LYS A 45 -11.86 11.53 -1.38
CA LYS A 45 -12.58 11.53 -2.65
C LYS A 45 -11.63 11.10 -3.75
N TYR A 46 -11.22 9.82 -3.70
CA TYR A 46 -10.13 9.31 -4.53
C TYR A 46 -10.48 9.28 -6.01
N HIS A 47 -11.73 9.03 -6.35
CA HIS A 47 -12.20 9.04 -7.75
C HIS A 47 -12.03 10.44 -8.38
N GLU A 48 -12.54 11.47 -7.71
CA GLU A 48 -12.47 12.85 -8.20
C GLU A 48 -11.02 13.34 -8.26
N ALA A 49 -10.21 12.99 -7.25
CA ALA A 49 -8.79 13.31 -7.25
C ALA A 49 -8.07 12.64 -8.43
N LEU A 50 -8.37 11.36 -8.70
CA LEU A 50 -7.76 10.59 -9.77
C LEU A 50 -8.01 11.20 -11.15
N LEU A 51 -9.23 11.63 -11.44
CA LEU A 51 -9.57 12.25 -12.72
C LEU A 51 -8.71 13.49 -13.00
N ILE A 52 -8.55 14.35 -12.00
CA ILE A 52 -7.75 15.57 -12.13
C ILE A 52 -6.26 15.24 -12.20
N PHE A 53 -5.74 14.38 -11.34
CA PHE A 53 -4.34 13.98 -11.37
C PHE A 53 -3.96 13.34 -12.71
N GLN A 54 -4.80 12.47 -13.27
CA GLN A 54 -4.56 11.86 -14.59
C GLN A 54 -4.52 12.89 -15.71
N HIS A 55 -5.41 13.90 -15.67
CA HIS A 55 -5.39 15.00 -16.64
C HIS A 55 -4.07 15.77 -16.56
N LEU A 56 -3.66 16.16 -15.35
CA LEU A 56 -2.42 16.88 -15.13
C LEU A 56 -1.18 16.05 -15.45
N ASP A 57 -1.17 14.75 -15.16
CA ASP A 57 -0.02 13.87 -15.46
C ASP A 57 0.21 13.70 -16.96
N ARG A 58 -0.87 13.59 -17.74
CA ARG A 58 -0.79 13.56 -19.23
C ARG A 58 -0.22 14.84 -19.80
N THR A 59 -0.53 15.97 -19.19
CA THR A 59 -0.12 17.29 -19.69
C THR A 59 1.29 17.67 -19.25
N TYR A 60 1.66 17.38 -17.99
CA TYR A 60 2.87 17.94 -17.34
C TYR A 60 3.87 16.88 -16.89
N ARG A 61 3.54 15.58 -16.98
CA ARG A 61 4.36 14.50 -16.38
C ARG A 61 4.69 14.82 -14.93
N LEU A 62 3.73 14.60 -14.07
CA LEU A 62 3.81 14.87 -12.64
C LEU A 62 5.04 14.18 -12.00
N ASN A 63 5.59 14.80 -10.94
CA ASN A 63 6.69 14.23 -10.20
C ASN A 63 6.26 12.95 -9.42
N ASP A 64 7.24 12.23 -8.91
CA ASP A 64 7.04 10.91 -8.27
C ASP A 64 6.08 10.96 -7.09
N ARG A 65 6.03 12.06 -6.34
CA ARG A 65 5.05 12.21 -5.25
C ARG A 65 3.61 12.20 -5.75
N PHE A 66 3.32 12.95 -6.81
CA PHE A 66 1.96 12.98 -7.37
C PHE A 66 1.63 11.66 -8.08
N LYS A 67 2.61 11.00 -8.71
CA LYS A 67 2.43 9.65 -9.24
C LYS A 67 2.10 8.65 -8.14
N ALA A 68 2.74 8.76 -6.96
CA ALA A 68 2.37 7.96 -5.81
C ALA A 68 0.94 8.23 -5.32
N TYR A 69 0.47 9.50 -5.35
CA TYR A 69 -0.93 9.82 -5.05
C TYR A 69 -1.90 9.22 -6.07
N ILE A 70 -1.55 9.22 -7.36
CA ILE A 70 -2.31 8.52 -8.41
C ILE A 70 -2.39 7.03 -8.09
N GLY A 71 -1.27 6.41 -7.72
CA GLY A 71 -1.24 5.00 -7.31
C GLY A 71 -2.15 4.71 -6.11
N LEU A 72 -2.15 5.59 -5.10
CA LEU A 72 -3.07 5.49 -3.95
C LEU A 72 -4.54 5.63 -4.39
N CYS A 73 -4.85 6.56 -5.29
CA CYS A 73 -6.21 6.71 -5.81
C CYS A 73 -6.67 5.44 -6.52
N TYR A 74 -5.86 4.88 -7.42
CA TYR A 74 -6.17 3.62 -8.11
C TYR A 74 -6.39 2.46 -7.12
N TYR A 75 -5.57 2.38 -6.06
CA TYR A 75 -5.75 1.35 -5.03
C TYR A 75 -7.12 1.46 -4.35
N HIS A 76 -7.57 2.68 -4.04
CA HIS A 76 -8.88 2.90 -3.43
C HIS A 76 -10.05 2.71 -4.41
N GLU A 77 -9.81 2.84 -5.71
CA GLU A 77 -10.73 2.48 -6.79
C GLU A 77 -10.68 0.98 -7.16
N TRP A 78 -9.87 0.20 -6.43
CA TRP A 78 -9.71 -1.26 -6.57
C TRP A 78 -9.05 -1.68 -7.90
N ASP A 79 -8.44 -0.73 -8.59
CA ASP A 79 -7.62 -0.96 -9.78
C ASP A 79 -6.16 -1.22 -9.36
N TYR A 80 -5.93 -2.45 -8.88
CA TYR A 80 -4.65 -2.84 -8.30
C TYR A 80 -3.51 -2.91 -9.32
N ASP A 81 -3.80 -3.20 -10.58
CA ASP A 81 -2.77 -3.23 -11.63
C ASP A 81 -2.22 -1.83 -11.91
N ASN A 82 -3.08 -0.82 -12.07
CA ASN A 82 -2.65 0.56 -12.23
C ASN A 82 -2.04 1.12 -10.94
N ALA A 83 -2.58 0.78 -9.76
CA ALA A 83 -1.99 1.17 -8.48
C ALA A 83 -0.54 0.68 -8.35
N ALA A 84 -0.30 -0.60 -8.59
CA ALA A 84 1.05 -1.18 -8.56
C ALA A 84 1.98 -0.51 -9.56
N ARG A 85 1.54 -0.30 -10.81
CA ARG A 85 2.35 0.32 -11.87
C ARG A 85 2.80 1.74 -11.49
N TYR A 86 1.88 2.60 -11.03
CA TYR A 86 2.21 3.97 -10.63
C TYR A 86 3.11 4.00 -9.40
N LEU A 87 2.91 3.10 -8.44
CA LEU A 87 3.73 3.02 -7.23
C LEU A 87 5.12 2.46 -7.53
N GLU A 88 5.26 1.43 -8.37
CA GLU A 88 6.57 0.93 -8.82
C GLU A 88 7.38 2.01 -9.54
N GLU A 89 6.73 2.85 -10.36
CA GLU A 89 7.37 3.97 -11.05
C GLU A 89 7.79 5.07 -10.08
N ALA A 90 6.95 5.42 -9.11
CA ALA A 90 7.17 6.55 -8.20
C ALA A 90 8.18 6.24 -7.08
N ILE A 91 8.15 5.04 -6.50
CA ILE A 91 8.88 4.66 -5.29
C ILE A 91 10.39 5.00 -5.35
N PRO A 92 11.14 4.76 -6.45
CA PRO A 92 12.56 5.10 -6.51
C PRO A 92 12.88 6.59 -6.31
N GLY A 93 11.95 7.48 -6.63
CA GLY A 93 12.12 8.93 -6.46
C GLY A 93 11.68 9.48 -5.10
N LEU A 94 11.25 8.62 -4.17
CA LEU A 94 10.68 9.04 -2.89
C LEU A 94 11.67 9.01 -1.71
N ASP A 95 12.94 8.78 -1.93
CA ASP A 95 13.93 8.60 -0.85
C ASP A 95 14.11 9.82 0.05
N THR A 96 13.82 11.02 -0.45
CA THR A 96 13.88 12.28 0.32
C THR A 96 12.68 12.50 1.25
N PHE A 97 11.64 11.69 1.15
CA PHE A 97 10.44 11.83 1.98
C PHE A 97 10.61 11.13 3.34
N ALA A 98 9.79 11.56 4.32
CA ALA A 98 9.84 11.01 5.65
C ALA A 98 9.62 9.47 5.63
N PRO A 99 10.34 8.70 6.46
CA PRO A 99 10.26 7.23 6.45
C PRO A 99 8.83 6.71 6.56
N HIS A 100 8.03 7.27 7.46
CA HIS A 100 6.65 6.86 7.63
C HIS A 100 5.76 7.19 6.41
N GLU A 101 5.98 8.34 5.74
CA GLU A 101 5.27 8.65 4.48
C GLU A 101 5.60 7.62 3.39
N ARG A 102 6.88 7.24 3.27
CA ARG A 102 7.33 6.21 2.34
C ARG A 102 6.71 4.85 2.63
N SER A 103 6.59 4.49 3.91
CA SER A 103 6.00 3.21 4.32
C SER A 103 4.58 3.03 3.82
N VAL A 104 3.80 4.13 3.67
CA VAL A 104 2.45 4.09 3.11
C VAL A 104 2.46 3.65 1.65
N TYR A 105 3.38 4.19 0.85
CA TYR A 105 3.48 3.85 -0.58
C TYR A 105 3.94 2.40 -0.77
N TYR A 106 4.94 1.96 0.01
CA TYR A 106 5.37 0.57 0.00
C TYR A 106 4.24 -0.39 0.40
N TYR A 107 3.53 -0.05 1.49
CA TYR A 107 2.40 -0.87 1.93
C TYR A 107 1.31 -0.95 0.86
N THR A 108 0.97 0.16 0.22
CA THR A 108 -0.08 0.18 -0.82
C THR A 108 0.35 -0.60 -2.07
N ALA A 109 1.64 -0.54 -2.45
CA ALA A 109 2.18 -1.37 -3.51
C ALA A 109 2.09 -2.86 -3.15
N ALA A 110 2.48 -3.23 -1.92
CA ALA A 110 2.37 -4.59 -1.40
C ALA A 110 0.93 -5.10 -1.41
N GLU A 111 -0.03 -4.30 -0.90
CA GLU A 111 -1.46 -4.64 -0.90
C GLU A 111 -2.01 -4.80 -2.32
N SER A 112 -1.55 -3.97 -3.27
CA SER A 112 -1.94 -4.09 -4.67
C SER A 112 -1.51 -5.45 -5.24
N PHE A 113 -0.24 -5.83 -5.05
CA PHE A 113 0.25 -7.14 -5.47
C PHE A 113 -0.43 -8.30 -4.72
N PHE A 114 -0.69 -8.13 -3.42
CA PHE A 114 -1.41 -9.12 -2.61
C PHE A 114 -2.82 -9.38 -3.17
N ASN A 115 -3.58 -8.34 -3.47
CA ASN A 115 -4.92 -8.46 -4.02
C ASN A 115 -4.94 -9.09 -5.42
N MET A 116 -3.88 -8.86 -6.21
CA MET A 116 -3.65 -9.56 -7.49
C MET A 116 -3.12 -11.00 -7.31
N ARG A 117 -2.97 -11.50 -6.07
CA ARG A 117 -2.40 -12.82 -5.73
C ARG A 117 -0.93 -12.99 -6.18
N ARG A 118 -0.22 -11.89 -6.41
CA ARG A 118 1.19 -11.88 -6.77
C ARG A 118 2.04 -11.81 -5.50
N TYR A 119 1.90 -12.81 -4.62
CA TYR A 119 2.45 -12.79 -3.26
C TYR A 119 3.96 -12.61 -3.22
N GLY A 120 4.70 -13.27 -4.11
CA GLY A 120 6.16 -13.11 -4.22
C GLY A 120 6.60 -11.69 -4.56
N LYS A 121 5.77 -10.91 -5.31
CA LYS A 121 6.00 -9.49 -5.55
C LYS A 121 5.59 -8.60 -4.37
N ALA A 122 4.60 -9.01 -3.60
CA ALA A 122 4.15 -8.27 -2.42
C ALA A 122 5.18 -8.29 -1.27
N VAL A 123 5.87 -9.41 -1.07
CA VAL A 123 6.80 -9.63 0.05
C VAL A 123 7.84 -8.50 0.17
N PRO A 124 8.66 -8.16 -0.84
CA PRO A 124 9.70 -7.14 -0.70
C PRO A 124 9.13 -5.76 -0.32
N TYR A 125 7.93 -5.40 -0.79
CA TYR A 125 7.29 -4.14 -0.43
C TYR A 125 6.78 -4.14 1.02
N TYR A 126 6.26 -5.27 1.53
CA TYR A 126 5.94 -5.39 2.95
C TYR A 126 7.19 -5.34 3.83
N GLU A 127 8.32 -5.94 3.42
CA GLU A 127 9.58 -5.87 4.14
C GLU A 127 10.11 -4.42 4.21
N MET A 128 10.04 -3.68 3.11
CA MET A 128 10.35 -2.25 3.08
C MET A 128 9.42 -1.46 4.01
N THR A 129 8.12 -1.77 4.00
CA THR A 129 7.15 -1.16 4.93
C THR A 129 7.56 -1.43 6.37
N LEU A 130 7.89 -2.67 6.72
CA LEU A 130 8.26 -3.09 8.07
C LEU A 130 9.48 -2.33 8.62
N SER A 131 10.41 -1.94 7.75
CA SER A 131 11.60 -1.18 8.12
C SER A 131 11.32 0.31 8.42
N LEU A 132 10.21 0.86 7.93
CA LEU A 132 9.94 2.31 7.93
C LEU A 132 8.69 2.71 8.71
N CYS A 133 7.74 1.79 8.94
CA CYS A 133 6.48 2.06 9.63
C CYS A 133 6.68 2.15 11.15
N TYR A 134 5.68 2.69 11.83
CA TYR A 134 5.70 2.76 13.30
C TYR A 134 5.57 1.37 13.94
N GLU A 135 6.13 1.19 15.13
CA GLU A 135 6.13 -0.07 15.88
C GLU A 135 4.71 -0.66 16.03
N ARG A 136 3.71 0.18 16.31
CA ARG A 136 2.30 -0.23 16.45
C ARG A 136 1.67 -0.80 15.18
N GLU A 137 2.27 -0.52 14.01
CA GLU A 137 1.79 -0.94 12.69
C GLU A 137 2.46 -2.23 12.22
N LYS A 138 3.64 -2.52 12.75
CA LYS A 138 4.43 -3.70 12.37
C LYS A 138 3.67 -5.01 12.52
N GLY A 139 2.78 -5.11 13.52
CA GLY A 139 1.95 -6.30 13.71
C GLY A 139 1.07 -6.62 12.51
N ASP A 140 0.45 -5.60 11.91
CA ASP A 140 -0.37 -5.76 10.69
C ASP A 140 0.48 -6.18 9.49
N VAL A 141 1.66 -5.59 9.34
CA VAL A 141 2.59 -5.92 8.24
C VAL A 141 3.10 -7.35 8.38
N CYS A 142 3.50 -7.78 9.60
CA CYS A 142 3.90 -9.17 9.86
C CYS A 142 2.75 -10.14 9.55
N TYR A 143 1.52 -9.80 9.92
CA TYR A 143 0.36 -10.61 9.59
C TYR A 143 0.19 -10.77 8.06
N ARG A 144 0.36 -9.68 7.28
CA ARG A 144 0.32 -9.72 5.80
C ARG A 144 1.45 -10.55 5.20
N LEU A 145 2.67 -10.41 5.72
CA LEU A 145 3.80 -11.26 5.32
C LEU A 145 3.52 -12.74 5.62
N GLY A 146 2.98 -13.04 6.79
CA GLY A 146 2.55 -14.39 7.13
C GLY A 146 1.55 -14.97 6.13
N LEU A 147 0.58 -14.19 5.68
CA LEU A 147 -0.36 -14.58 4.63
C LEU A 147 0.34 -14.84 3.29
N CYS A 148 1.24 -13.94 2.87
CA CYS A 148 2.00 -14.13 1.63
C CYS A 148 2.77 -15.45 1.65
N PHE A 149 3.55 -15.71 2.70
CA PHE A 149 4.33 -16.93 2.85
C PHE A 149 3.44 -18.17 2.94
N MET A 150 2.31 -18.10 3.65
CA MET A 150 1.35 -19.19 3.72
C MET A 150 0.77 -19.53 2.33
N PHE A 151 0.38 -18.54 1.53
CA PHE A 151 -0.12 -18.77 0.17
C PHE A 151 0.96 -19.29 -0.78
N MET A 152 2.23 -19.01 -0.51
CA MET A 152 3.38 -19.57 -1.23
C MET A 152 3.84 -20.93 -0.67
N GLN A 153 3.15 -21.45 0.37
CA GLN A 153 3.50 -22.71 1.06
C GLN A 153 4.89 -22.68 1.74
N GLU A 154 5.39 -21.49 2.04
CA GLU A 154 6.63 -21.29 2.81
C GLU A 154 6.33 -21.31 4.32
N TRP A 155 5.89 -22.48 4.81
CA TRP A 155 5.25 -22.67 6.10
C TRP A 155 6.06 -22.16 7.29
N LYS A 156 7.39 -22.39 7.27
CA LYS A 156 8.29 -21.92 8.34
C LYS A 156 8.31 -20.39 8.40
N LYS A 157 8.47 -19.73 7.25
CA LYS A 157 8.46 -18.26 7.18
C LYS A 157 7.10 -17.71 7.59
N ALA A 158 5.99 -18.34 7.15
CA ALA A 158 4.66 -17.96 7.55
C ALA A 158 4.47 -18.03 9.08
N TYR A 159 4.89 -19.15 9.68
CA TYR A 159 4.86 -19.33 11.13
C TYR A 159 5.64 -18.22 11.87
N ASP A 160 6.88 -17.96 11.45
CA ASP A 160 7.73 -16.94 12.08
C ASP A 160 7.09 -15.54 12.01
N GLN A 161 6.48 -15.19 10.88
CA GLN A 161 5.78 -13.92 10.72
C GLN A 161 4.50 -13.82 11.57
N TYR A 162 3.74 -14.90 11.70
CA TYR A 162 2.58 -14.92 12.59
C TYR A 162 2.98 -14.81 14.06
N MET A 163 4.07 -15.44 14.49
CA MET A 163 4.61 -15.30 15.86
C MET A 163 5.05 -13.86 16.14
N ASN A 164 5.72 -13.20 15.17
CA ASN A 164 6.06 -11.78 15.27
C ASN A 164 4.80 -10.90 15.36
N ALA A 165 3.79 -11.17 14.52
CA ALA A 165 2.53 -10.46 14.54
C ALA A 165 1.83 -10.61 15.89
N GLU A 166 1.73 -11.83 16.44
CA GLU A 166 1.14 -12.12 17.75
C GLU A 166 1.78 -11.28 18.85
N ARG A 167 3.12 -11.32 18.96
CA ARG A 167 3.89 -10.56 19.95
C ARG A 167 3.62 -9.06 19.85
N LEU A 168 3.63 -8.50 18.64
CA LEU A 168 3.39 -7.07 18.40
C LEU A 168 1.95 -6.66 18.70
N TYR A 169 0.98 -7.52 18.38
CA TYR A 169 -0.43 -7.29 18.73
C TYR A 169 -0.64 -7.28 20.24
N GLN A 170 -0.05 -8.22 20.97
CA GLN A 170 -0.10 -8.26 22.43
C GLN A 170 0.54 -7.03 23.08
N GLN A 171 1.62 -6.53 22.47
CA GLN A 171 2.36 -5.38 23.00
C GLN A 171 1.65 -4.03 22.73
N TYR A 172 1.14 -3.82 21.51
CA TYR A 172 0.71 -2.50 21.06
C TYR A 172 -0.79 -2.34 20.83
N LYS A 173 -1.56 -3.44 20.78
CA LYS A 173 -2.98 -3.42 20.42
C LYS A 173 -3.82 -4.09 21.52
N LYS A 174 -4.33 -3.28 22.44
CA LYS A 174 -5.12 -3.77 23.59
C LYS A 174 -6.63 -3.61 23.42
N GLU A 175 -7.09 -3.00 22.32
CA GLU A 175 -8.49 -2.76 22.08
C GLU A 175 -9.27 -4.07 21.86
N LYS A 176 -10.51 -4.11 22.35
CA LYS A 176 -11.38 -5.29 22.26
C LYS A 176 -11.61 -5.76 20.81
N GLU A 177 -11.62 -4.81 19.87
CA GLU A 177 -11.84 -5.06 18.43
C GLU A 177 -10.70 -5.87 17.79
N VAL A 178 -9.53 -5.87 18.38
CA VAL A 178 -8.33 -6.54 17.87
C VAL A 178 -8.25 -8.01 18.32
N GLN A 179 -9.00 -8.41 19.34
CA GLN A 179 -8.94 -9.77 19.90
C GLN A 179 -9.31 -10.85 18.87
N GLY A 180 -10.29 -10.56 17.99
CA GLY A 180 -10.66 -11.47 16.90
C GLY A 180 -9.49 -11.69 15.91
N ARG A 181 -8.74 -10.64 15.60
CA ARG A 181 -7.55 -10.74 14.73
C ARG A 181 -6.43 -11.50 15.43
N LEU A 182 -6.19 -11.24 16.71
CA LEU A 182 -5.19 -11.97 17.50
C LEU A 182 -5.52 -13.48 17.55
N ALA A 183 -6.75 -13.84 17.84
CA ALA A 183 -7.19 -15.24 17.80
C ALA A 183 -7.03 -15.89 16.43
N GLN A 184 -7.22 -15.13 15.34
CA GLN A 184 -6.97 -15.59 13.98
C GLN A 184 -5.47 -15.85 13.76
N ILE A 185 -4.60 -14.90 14.14
CA ILE A 185 -3.14 -15.02 14.02
C ILE A 185 -2.65 -16.28 14.71
N VAL A 186 -3.09 -16.53 15.97
CA VAL A 186 -2.71 -17.71 16.75
C VAL A 186 -3.11 -19.00 16.04
N ARG A 187 -4.34 -19.08 15.51
CA ARG A 187 -4.78 -20.29 14.77
C ARG A 187 -3.97 -20.51 13.50
N MET A 188 -3.62 -19.43 12.77
CA MET A 188 -2.83 -19.53 11.55
C MET A 188 -1.40 -19.93 11.85
N ALA A 189 -0.79 -19.39 12.91
CA ALA A 189 0.52 -19.82 13.38
C ALA A 189 0.53 -21.33 13.70
N ALA A 190 -0.46 -21.81 14.44
CA ALA A 190 -0.58 -23.24 14.77
C ALA A 190 -0.72 -24.12 13.53
N ALA A 191 -1.54 -23.73 12.56
CA ALA A 191 -1.70 -24.45 11.29
C ALA A 191 -0.38 -24.48 10.48
N CYS A 192 0.30 -23.35 10.33
CA CYS A 192 1.59 -23.29 9.62
C CYS A 192 2.66 -24.13 10.32
N ARG A 193 2.65 -24.18 11.65
CA ARG A 193 3.57 -25.01 12.43
C ARG A 193 3.36 -26.49 12.13
N THR A 194 2.13 -26.95 12.09
CA THR A 194 1.80 -28.34 11.77
C THR A 194 2.32 -28.74 10.38
N GLU A 195 2.10 -27.88 9.37
CA GLU A 195 2.59 -28.14 8.01
C GLU A 195 4.12 -28.12 7.93
N TYR A 196 4.76 -27.18 8.60
CA TYR A 196 6.22 -27.10 8.67
C TYR A 196 6.84 -28.32 9.34
N GLU A 197 6.28 -28.80 10.47
CA GLU A 197 6.75 -29.98 11.19
C GLU A 197 6.50 -31.26 10.37
N ALA A 198 5.46 -31.32 9.55
CA ALA A 198 5.17 -32.46 8.67
C ALA A 198 6.14 -32.58 7.48
N VAL A 199 6.64 -31.43 6.96
CA VAL A 199 7.55 -31.39 5.82
C VAL A 199 9.03 -31.61 6.24
N SER A 200 9.38 -31.41 7.52
CA SER A 200 10.75 -31.58 8.06
C SER A 200 10.92 -32.91 8.79
N PRO A 201 11.20 -34.03 8.10
CA PRO A 201 11.31 -35.34 8.73
C PRO A 201 12.49 -35.49 9.71
N GLN A 202 13.48 -34.62 9.64
CA GLN A 202 14.74 -34.78 10.42
C GLN A 202 14.62 -34.34 11.88
N ASP A 203 13.65 -33.44 12.22
CA ASP A 203 13.39 -33.07 13.61
C ASP A 203 12.38 -34.02 14.31
N SER A 204 11.72 -34.89 13.56
CA SER A 204 10.70 -35.83 14.08
C SER A 204 11.30 -37.05 14.79
N LEU A 205 12.61 -37.33 14.64
CA LEU A 205 13.26 -38.49 15.26
C LEU A 205 13.50 -38.32 16.78
N GLN A 206 13.50 -37.07 17.29
CA GLN A 206 13.63 -36.82 18.75
C GLN A 206 12.33 -36.86 19.52
N LYS A 207 11.15 -36.81 18.84
CA LYS A 207 9.82 -36.81 19.48
C LYS A 207 9.08 -38.15 19.49
N LYS A 208 9.64 -39.19 18.91
CA LYS A 208 8.97 -40.51 18.81
C LYS A 208 8.98 -41.34 20.10
N THR A 209 9.40 -40.82 21.25
CA THR A 209 9.42 -41.56 22.53
C THR A 209 8.16 -41.32 23.40
N TYR A 210 7.24 -40.46 22.99
CA TYR A 210 5.96 -40.26 23.71
C TYR A 210 4.79 -40.20 22.72
N ASN A 211 3.91 -41.19 22.82
CA ASN A 211 2.57 -41.36 22.26
C ASN A 211 2.44 -42.21 20.99
N THR A 212 2.44 -43.52 21.23
CA THR A 212 1.66 -44.49 20.46
C THR A 212 0.19 -44.37 20.95
N THR A 213 -0.64 -43.63 20.22
CA THR A 213 -2.08 -43.80 20.05
C THR A 213 -2.66 -42.61 19.28
N GLU A 214 -3.26 -42.88 18.15
CA GLU A 214 -4.28 -42.13 17.39
C GLU A 214 -3.96 -42.00 15.91
N GLY A 215 -4.47 -42.96 15.15
CA GLY A 215 -4.31 -43.06 13.69
C GLY A 215 -5.39 -42.41 12.83
N ASP A 216 -6.15 -41.37 13.33
CA ASP A 216 -7.29 -40.81 12.56
C ASP A 216 -7.21 -39.27 12.36
N ASN A 217 -6.15 -38.59 12.81
CA ASN A 217 -6.13 -37.13 12.84
C ASN A 217 -5.57 -36.43 11.59
N ALA A 218 -4.78 -37.08 10.74
CA ALA A 218 -4.11 -36.43 9.61
C ALA A 218 -5.09 -35.99 8.50
N THR A 219 -6.08 -36.82 8.19
CA THR A 219 -7.05 -36.53 7.11
C THR A 219 -8.04 -35.42 7.52
N THR A 220 -8.35 -35.33 8.82
CA THR A 220 -9.24 -34.30 9.38
C THR A 220 -8.53 -32.93 9.41
N GLN A 221 -7.21 -32.89 9.66
CA GLN A 221 -6.41 -31.65 9.71
C GLN A 221 -6.23 -31.04 8.31
N LEU A 222 -5.97 -31.82 7.28
CA LEU A 222 -5.86 -31.35 5.89
C LEU A 222 -7.17 -30.70 5.40
N LYS A 223 -8.33 -31.23 5.82
CA LYS A 223 -9.64 -30.60 5.56
C LYS A 223 -9.79 -29.26 6.29
N SER A 224 -9.22 -29.11 7.48
CA SER A 224 -9.31 -27.87 8.27
C SER A 224 -8.56 -26.70 7.62
N ILE A 225 -7.36 -26.93 7.08
CA ILE A 225 -6.54 -25.87 6.42
C ILE A 225 -7.18 -25.44 5.10
N SER A 226 -7.64 -26.40 4.27
CA SER A 226 -8.39 -26.07 3.06
C SER A 226 -9.68 -25.28 3.37
N THR A 227 -10.34 -25.57 4.47
CA THR A 227 -11.53 -24.84 4.94
C THR A 227 -11.17 -23.47 5.50
N ILE A 228 -10.06 -23.33 6.23
CA ILE A 228 -9.53 -22.05 6.71
C ILE A 228 -9.14 -21.16 5.52
N ILE A 229 -8.42 -21.70 4.53
CA ILE A 229 -8.04 -20.95 3.32
C ILE A 229 -9.30 -20.50 2.56
N LYS A 230 -10.32 -21.36 2.40
CA LYS A 230 -11.58 -21.00 1.74
C LYS A 230 -12.39 -19.95 2.52
N SER A 231 -12.43 -20.02 3.84
CA SER A 231 -13.11 -19.02 4.68
C SER A 231 -12.39 -17.69 4.68
N LEU A 232 -11.05 -17.69 4.61
CA LEU A 232 -10.22 -16.49 4.56
C LEU A 232 -10.35 -15.75 3.22
N THR A 233 -10.45 -16.47 2.10
CA THR A 233 -10.65 -15.82 0.78
C THR A 233 -12.00 -15.09 0.70
N SER A 234 -13.00 -15.54 1.44
CA SER A 234 -14.31 -14.85 1.52
C SER A 234 -14.28 -13.62 2.44
N THR A 235 -13.49 -13.65 3.52
CA THR A 235 -13.48 -12.60 4.54
C THR A 235 -12.41 -11.53 4.29
N MET A 236 -11.38 -11.82 3.50
CA MET A 236 -10.24 -10.93 3.24
C MET A 236 -10.51 -9.81 2.24
N LEU A 237 -11.59 -9.89 1.47
CA LEU A 237 -12.02 -8.82 0.56
C LEU A 237 -12.64 -7.60 1.29
N SER A 238 -12.80 -7.65 2.62
CA SER A 238 -13.43 -6.59 3.37
C SER A 238 -12.43 -5.79 4.22
N LYS A 239 -12.11 -4.60 3.77
CA LYS A 239 -11.46 -3.45 4.39
C LYS A 239 -9.93 -3.41 4.36
N PRO A 240 -9.35 -2.35 3.74
CA PRO A 240 -7.94 -2.03 3.88
C PRO A 240 -7.64 -1.71 5.36
N VAL A 241 -6.57 -2.30 5.88
CA VAL A 241 -6.16 -2.18 7.29
C VAL A 241 -5.58 -0.80 7.62
N ILE A 242 -5.36 0.08 6.62
CA ILE A 242 -4.75 1.40 6.81
C ILE A 242 -5.61 2.56 6.22
N PRO A 243 -6.79 2.89 6.79
CA PRO A 243 -7.47 4.16 6.49
C PRO A 243 -6.85 5.36 7.21
N VAL A 244 -6.07 5.14 8.28
CA VAL A 244 -5.57 6.19 9.18
C VAL A 244 -4.35 6.90 8.61
N LEU A 245 -3.51 6.22 7.84
CA LEU A 245 -2.21 6.71 7.37
C LEU A 245 -2.28 7.89 6.40
N VAL A 246 -3.25 7.92 5.51
CA VAL A 246 -3.37 8.99 4.50
C VAL A 246 -3.80 10.31 5.14
N LYS A 247 -4.71 10.28 6.12
CA LYS A 247 -5.15 11.48 6.87
C LYS A 247 -4.00 12.11 7.67
N ASP A 248 -3.12 11.30 8.27
CA ASP A 248 -2.01 11.80 9.09
C ASP A 248 -0.91 12.47 8.24
N ILE A 249 -0.68 12.02 7.00
CA ILE A 249 0.30 12.61 6.08
C ILE A 249 -0.12 14.02 5.66
N ILE A 250 -1.38 14.22 5.38
CA ILE A 250 -1.93 15.49 4.88
C ILE A 250 -2.12 16.48 6.03
N SER A 251 -2.71 16.06 7.15
CA SER A 251 -3.00 16.89 8.32
C SER A 251 -1.76 17.53 8.97
N LYS A 252 -0.60 16.84 8.96
CA LYS A 252 0.64 17.41 9.50
C LYS A 252 1.25 18.52 8.63
N LYS A 253 1.04 18.50 7.32
CA LYS A 253 1.64 19.48 6.40
C LYS A 253 0.82 20.76 6.25
N GLU A 254 -0.49 20.70 6.34
CA GLU A 254 -1.33 21.92 6.36
C GLU A 254 -1.00 22.81 7.55
N LYS A 255 -0.72 22.22 8.72
CA LYS A 255 -0.32 22.99 9.92
C LYS A 255 1.07 23.63 9.80
N THR A 256 1.98 23.08 8.97
CA THR A 256 3.33 23.62 8.81
C THR A 256 3.42 24.71 7.71
N ASN A 257 2.52 24.69 6.73
CA ASN A 257 2.47 25.69 5.65
C ASN A 257 1.62 26.92 5.98
N LEU A 258 0.78 26.86 7.02
CA LEU A 258 0.04 28.02 7.55
C LEU A 258 0.84 28.85 8.55
N GLN A 259 2.06 28.42 8.93
CA GLN A 259 2.96 29.14 9.83
C GLN A 259 4.20 29.75 9.11
N LYS A 260 4.25 29.74 7.79
CA LYS A 260 5.23 30.47 6.96
C LYS A 260 4.51 31.41 6.01
#